data_c303e08dffe3eb221f8c2b66ae5935c7
#
_entry.id   c303e08dffe3eb221f8c2b66ae5935c7
#
_cell.length_a   1.000
_cell.length_b   1.000
_cell.length_c   1.000
_cell.angle_alpha   90.00
_cell.angle_beta   90.00
_cell.angle_gamma   90.00
#
_symmetry.space_group_name_H-M   'P 1'
#
loop_
_entity.id
_entity.type
_entity.pdbx_description
1 polymer ?
#
loop_
_entity_poly.entity_id
_entity_poly.type
_entity_poly.pdbx_seq_one_letter_code
_entity_poly.pdbx_strand_id
1 'polypeptide(L)'
;DFITDNGTIEKENIGGDVEYKDVKFSYKKEVWVLKGLSFKIEKGKKLALVGRTGAGKTSIITILNRFYEIQSGDILIDGIDIREFKLKNLRKHIAVVQQEVHLFSSSIMENIILFDKNIKENNVVSAAKEIGIHDFIMSLPNNYNYRVGERGITLSTGQRQLISFLRVYLRNPKILILDEATSSIDSHTEEILQAAMNKLSEGRTTIIIAHRLSTIINSDKILLLENGKVLEEGTHSELLKIKGKY
;
A
#
# COMPACT_ATOMS: atom_id res chain seq x y z
N ASP A 1 -19.65 -9.30 -10.36
CA ASP A 1 -19.13 -10.60 -10.82
C ASP A 1 -18.06 -11.06 -9.84
N PHE A 2 -18.16 -12.31 -9.38
CA PHE A 2 -17.15 -12.91 -8.52
C PHE A 2 -15.88 -13.18 -9.34
N ILE A 3 -14.71 -12.83 -8.79
CA ILE A 3 -13.44 -13.18 -9.42
C ILE A 3 -13.27 -14.69 -9.38
N THR A 4 -13.04 -15.29 -10.52
CA THR A 4 -12.76 -16.72 -10.62
C THR A 4 -11.24 -16.92 -10.46
N ASP A 5 -10.84 -17.69 -9.45
CA ASP A 5 -9.43 -18.04 -9.24
C ASP A 5 -9.00 -19.20 -10.14
N ASN A 6 -8.70 -18.88 -11.40
CA ASN A 6 -8.22 -19.83 -12.40
C ASN A 6 -6.68 -19.84 -12.51
N GLY A 7 -5.99 -19.07 -11.68
CA GLY A 7 -4.53 -19.01 -11.67
C GLY A 7 -3.92 -20.34 -11.20
N THR A 8 -2.81 -20.69 -11.79
CA THR A 8 -2.08 -21.94 -11.46
C THR A 8 -0.71 -21.67 -10.84
N ILE A 9 -0.18 -20.47 -11.03
CA ILE A 9 1.17 -20.10 -10.58
C ILE A 9 1.19 -19.82 -9.09
N GLU A 10 2.10 -20.50 -8.40
CA GLU A 10 2.51 -20.20 -7.03
C GLU A 10 4.01 -19.95 -7.00
N LYS A 11 4.42 -18.77 -6.54
CA LYS A 11 5.82 -18.43 -6.30
C LYS A 11 6.01 -18.11 -4.84
N GLU A 12 7.02 -18.70 -4.21
CA GLU A 12 7.41 -18.35 -2.83
C GLU A 12 8.04 -16.96 -2.76
N ASN A 13 8.83 -16.61 -3.79
CA ASN A 13 9.52 -15.34 -3.89
C ASN A 13 9.27 -14.70 -5.25
N ILE A 14 9.04 -13.39 -5.23
CA ILE A 14 8.96 -12.52 -6.41
C ILE A 14 9.98 -11.39 -6.25
N GLY A 15 10.43 -10.81 -7.37
CA GLY A 15 11.28 -9.61 -7.38
C GLY A 15 10.50 -8.38 -7.02
N GLY A 16 9.31 -8.25 -7.60
CA GLY A 16 8.38 -7.16 -7.36
C GLY A 16 8.38 -6.07 -8.43
N ASP A 17 8.88 -6.34 -9.64
CA ASP A 17 8.63 -5.47 -10.80
C ASP A 17 7.13 -5.44 -11.09
N VAL A 18 6.55 -4.26 -11.29
CA VAL A 18 5.13 -4.11 -11.62
C VAL A 18 4.99 -3.35 -12.93
N GLU A 19 4.24 -3.90 -13.88
CA GLU A 19 4.03 -3.27 -15.19
C GLU A 19 2.54 -3.30 -15.57
N TYR A 20 2.02 -2.16 -16.00
CA TYR A 20 0.70 -2.00 -16.59
C TYR A 20 0.86 -1.75 -18.08
N LYS A 21 0.12 -2.49 -18.94
CA LYS A 21 0.16 -2.40 -20.39
C LYS A 21 -1.22 -2.14 -20.96
N ASP A 22 -1.47 -0.95 -21.46
CA ASP A 22 -2.73 -0.49 -22.07
C ASP A 22 -3.99 -0.91 -21.30
N VAL A 23 -3.94 -0.74 -19.97
CA VAL A 23 -4.99 -1.22 -19.07
C VAL A 23 -6.22 -0.35 -19.16
N LYS A 24 -7.37 -0.96 -19.49
CA LYS A 24 -8.69 -0.32 -19.44
C LYS A 24 -9.53 -0.97 -18.37
N PHE A 25 -10.15 -0.13 -17.55
CA PHE A 25 -10.97 -0.60 -16.43
C PHE A 25 -12.19 0.28 -16.20
N SER A 26 -13.30 -0.38 -15.88
CA SER A 26 -14.55 0.25 -15.46
C SER A 26 -15.24 -0.58 -14.39
N TYR A 27 -15.88 0.08 -13.41
CA TYR A 27 -16.75 -0.59 -12.44
C TYR A 27 -18.15 -0.89 -12.99
N LYS A 28 -18.57 -0.11 -13.98
CA LYS A 28 -19.86 -0.26 -14.67
C LYS A 28 -19.61 -0.19 -16.17
N LYS A 29 -20.37 -0.96 -16.96
CA LYS A 29 -20.27 -0.91 -18.42
C LYS A 29 -20.28 0.53 -18.94
N GLU A 30 -19.41 0.81 -19.90
CA GLU A 30 -19.26 2.08 -20.62
C GLU A 30 -18.76 3.29 -19.79
N VAL A 31 -18.57 3.15 -18.47
CA VAL A 31 -18.03 4.23 -17.63
C VAL A 31 -16.55 3.92 -17.31
N TRP A 32 -15.68 4.24 -18.26
CA TRP A 32 -14.24 3.98 -18.14
C TRP A 32 -13.59 4.84 -17.07
N VAL A 33 -12.98 4.17 -16.07
CA VAL A 33 -12.17 4.78 -15.02
C VAL A 33 -10.71 4.84 -15.41
N LEU A 34 -10.18 3.76 -15.99
CA LEU A 34 -8.84 3.73 -16.59
C LEU A 34 -8.99 3.55 -18.11
N LYS A 35 -8.21 4.30 -18.89
CA LYS A 35 -8.42 4.47 -20.35
C LYS A 35 -7.13 4.21 -21.13
N GLY A 36 -6.57 3.00 -21.02
CA GLY A 36 -5.32 2.64 -21.65
C GLY A 36 -4.11 3.12 -20.83
N LEU A 37 -4.10 2.75 -19.55
CA LEU A 37 -3.04 3.11 -18.62
C LEU A 37 -1.82 2.22 -18.84
N SER A 38 -0.64 2.83 -19.06
CA SER A 38 0.63 2.12 -19.18
C SER A 38 1.69 2.79 -18.32
N PHE A 39 2.37 2.02 -17.48
CA PHE A 39 3.55 2.44 -16.73
C PHE A 39 4.28 1.22 -16.16
N LYS A 40 5.51 1.44 -15.72
CA LYS A 40 6.33 0.42 -15.06
C LYS A 40 7.01 0.97 -13.82
N ILE A 41 7.10 0.10 -12.79
CA ILE A 41 7.87 0.32 -11.58
C ILE A 41 8.86 -0.83 -11.45
N GLU A 42 10.14 -0.51 -11.36
CA GLU A 42 11.17 -1.51 -11.09
C GLU A 42 11.15 -1.95 -9.64
N LYS A 43 11.59 -3.18 -9.39
CA LYS A 43 11.71 -3.73 -8.03
C LYS A 43 12.46 -2.80 -7.09
N GLY A 44 11.94 -2.65 -5.89
CA GLY A 44 12.55 -1.82 -4.84
C GLY A 44 12.41 -0.32 -5.04
N LYS A 45 11.71 0.14 -6.09
CA LYS A 45 11.48 1.55 -6.38
C LYS A 45 10.18 2.06 -5.79
N LYS A 46 10.13 3.37 -5.53
CA LYS A 46 8.96 4.09 -4.99
C LYS A 46 8.28 4.88 -6.09
N LEU A 47 6.98 4.62 -6.30
CA LEU A 47 6.11 5.35 -7.21
C LEU A 47 5.10 6.17 -6.44
N ALA A 48 5.04 7.48 -6.67
CA ALA A 48 3.97 8.34 -6.21
C ALA A 48 2.87 8.47 -7.28
N LEU A 49 1.63 8.16 -6.92
CA LEU A 49 0.44 8.43 -7.72
C LEU A 49 -0.16 9.77 -7.28
N VAL A 50 -0.17 10.74 -8.19
CA VAL A 50 -0.67 12.10 -7.97
C VAL A 50 -1.83 12.36 -8.92
N GLY A 51 -2.81 13.13 -8.50
CA GLY A 51 -3.97 13.51 -9.32
C GLY A 51 -5.18 13.83 -8.48
N ARG A 52 -6.17 14.48 -9.07
CA ARG A 52 -7.43 14.85 -8.40
C ARG A 52 -8.21 13.62 -7.95
N THR A 53 -9.14 13.82 -7.03
CA THR A 53 -10.13 12.79 -6.67
C THR A 53 -10.86 12.33 -7.94
N GLY A 54 -11.05 11.02 -8.09
CA GLY A 54 -11.63 10.43 -9.29
C GLY A 54 -10.68 10.23 -10.48
N ALA A 55 -9.39 10.59 -10.38
CA ALA A 55 -8.42 10.38 -11.46
C ALA A 55 -8.09 8.90 -11.74
N GLY A 56 -8.50 7.96 -10.86
CA GLY A 56 -8.25 6.52 -11.02
C GLY A 56 -7.19 5.93 -10.09
N LYS A 57 -6.61 6.71 -9.16
CA LYS A 57 -5.53 6.24 -8.26
C LYS A 57 -5.92 4.99 -7.45
N THR A 58 -7.05 5.01 -6.76
CA THR A 58 -7.56 3.87 -5.99
C THR A 58 -7.88 2.67 -6.88
N SER A 59 -8.35 2.91 -8.11
CA SER A 59 -8.65 1.82 -9.05
C SER A 59 -7.39 1.07 -9.48
N ILE A 60 -6.25 1.75 -9.65
CA ILE A 60 -4.96 1.09 -9.92
C ILE A 60 -4.64 0.07 -8.82
N ILE A 61 -4.77 0.48 -7.56
CA ILE A 61 -4.52 -0.40 -6.40
C ILE A 61 -5.50 -1.58 -6.37
N THR A 62 -6.77 -1.29 -6.61
CA THR A 62 -7.87 -2.25 -6.54
C THR A 62 -7.69 -3.40 -7.55
N ILE A 63 -7.28 -3.07 -8.79
CA ILE A 63 -7.06 -4.06 -9.85
C ILE A 63 -5.72 -4.80 -9.69
N LEU A 64 -4.68 -4.19 -9.12
CA LEU A 64 -3.42 -4.88 -8.82
C LEU A 64 -3.63 -6.02 -7.80
N ASN A 65 -4.52 -5.81 -6.83
CA ASN A 65 -4.91 -6.82 -5.85
C ASN A 65 -5.94 -7.84 -6.40
N ARG A 66 -6.33 -7.70 -7.68
CA ARG A 66 -7.42 -8.46 -8.28
C ARG A 66 -8.67 -8.49 -7.39
N PHE A 67 -9.14 -7.31 -6.95
CA PHE A 67 -10.48 -7.17 -6.39
C PHE A 67 -11.53 -7.01 -7.48
N TYR A 68 -11.07 -6.63 -8.70
CA TYR A 68 -11.86 -6.59 -9.93
C TYR A 68 -10.98 -7.04 -11.10
N GLU A 69 -11.60 -7.62 -12.13
CA GLU A 69 -10.94 -7.94 -13.39
C GLU A 69 -10.90 -6.72 -14.31
N ILE A 70 -9.80 -6.58 -15.05
CA ILE A 70 -9.66 -5.55 -16.09
C ILE A 70 -10.39 -5.98 -17.37
N GLN A 71 -10.86 -5.01 -18.16
CA GLN A 71 -11.55 -5.30 -19.41
C GLN A 71 -10.60 -5.39 -20.60
N SER A 72 -9.42 -4.77 -20.52
CA SER A 72 -8.40 -4.81 -21.60
C SER A 72 -7.02 -4.52 -21.03
N GLY A 73 -5.99 -4.97 -21.73
CA GLY A 73 -4.60 -4.82 -21.35
C GLY A 73 -4.12 -5.89 -20.39
N ASP A 74 -2.91 -5.67 -19.82
CA ASP A 74 -2.28 -6.62 -18.94
C ASP A 74 -1.67 -5.92 -17.73
N ILE A 75 -1.66 -6.61 -16.58
CA ILE A 75 -0.94 -6.20 -15.38
C ILE A 75 0.03 -7.33 -15.06
N LEU A 76 1.33 -7.01 -15.06
CA LEU A 76 2.37 -8.01 -14.88
C LEU A 76 3.12 -7.77 -13.57
N ILE A 77 3.50 -8.86 -12.89
CA ILE A 77 4.47 -8.88 -11.81
C ILE A 77 5.63 -9.77 -12.25
N ASP A 78 6.84 -9.21 -12.31
CA ASP A 78 8.04 -9.90 -12.82
C ASP A 78 7.81 -10.53 -14.22
N GLY A 79 7.06 -9.84 -15.09
CA GLY A 79 6.72 -10.29 -16.42
C GLY A 79 5.60 -11.34 -16.51
N ILE A 80 5.01 -11.75 -15.40
CA ILE A 80 3.91 -12.73 -15.34
C ILE A 80 2.60 -11.98 -15.10
N ASP A 81 1.57 -12.31 -15.88
CA ASP A 81 0.24 -11.72 -15.71
C ASP A 81 -0.35 -12.09 -14.34
N ILE A 82 -0.92 -11.09 -13.65
CA ILE A 82 -1.52 -11.31 -12.33
C ILE A 82 -2.68 -12.32 -12.36
N ARG A 83 -3.29 -12.55 -13.52
CA ARG A 83 -4.37 -13.54 -13.74
C ARG A 83 -3.87 -14.98 -13.70
N GLU A 84 -2.59 -15.20 -13.96
CA GLU A 84 -1.96 -16.52 -13.92
C GLU A 84 -1.61 -16.98 -12.50
N PHE A 85 -1.46 -16.03 -11.56
CA PHE A 85 -1.21 -16.37 -10.17
C PHE A 85 -2.48 -16.89 -9.47
N LYS A 86 -2.32 -17.90 -8.61
CA LYS A 86 -3.36 -18.20 -7.61
C LYS A 86 -3.60 -16.95 -6.74
N LEU A 87 -4.85 -16.62 -6.52
CA LEU A 87 -5.24 -15.37 -5.85
C LEU A 87 -4.62 -15.22 -4.45
N LYS A 88 -4.60 -16.31 -3.69
CA LYS A 88 -3.98 -16.36 -2.37
C LYS A 88 -2.47 -16.09 -2.43
N ASN A 89 -1.78 -16.63 -3.45
CA ASN A 89 -0.36 -16.42 -3.65
C ASN A 89 -0.06 -14.99 -4.09
N LEU A 90 -0.80 -14.44 -5.06
CA LEU A 90 -0.69 -13.03 -5.47
C LEU A 90 -0.79 -12.10 -4.26
N ARG A 91 -1.87 -12.23 -3.47
CA ARG A 91 -2.15 -11.38 -2.32
C ARG A 91 -1.21 -11.58 -1.13
N LYS A 92 -0.44 -12.69 -1.08
CA LYS A 92 0.65 -12.87 -0.12
C LYS A 92 1.79 -11.88 -0.37
N HIS A 93 2.06 -11.56 -1.62
CA HIS A 93 3.16 -10.70 -2.04
C HIS A 93 2.82 -9.21 -2.04
N ILE A 94 1.53 -8.85 -1.95
CA ILE A 94 1.05 -7.48 -2.00
C ILE A 94 0.44 -7.14 -0.65
N ALA A 95 0.85 -6.04 -0.04
CA ALA A 95 0.17 -5.50 1.14
C ALA A 95 -0.29 -4.08 0.91
N VAL A 96 -1.45 -3.75 1.48
CA VAL A 96 -2.06 -2.43 1.40
C VAL A 96 -2.19 -1.88 2.81
N VAL A 97 -1.66 -0.69 3.03
CA VAL A 97 -1.97 0.15 4.18
C VAL A 97 -3.03 1.14 3.74
N GLN A 98 -4.23 0.97 4.26
CA GLN A 98 -5.37 1.82 3.95
C GLN A 98 -5.36 3.09 4.80
N GLN A 99 -5.98 4.15 4.29
CA GLN A 99 -6.20 5.41 5.00
C GLN A 99 -6.96 5.18 6.32
N GLU A 100 -8.06 4.43 6.27
CA GLU A 100 -8.84 4.06 7.44
C GLU A 100 -8.43 2.69 7.95
N VAL A 101 -7.81 2.64 9.10
CA VAL A 101 -7.36 1.41 9.73
C VAL A 101 -8.42 0.89 10.68
N HIS A 102 -8.94 -0.30 10.37
CA HIS A 102 -9.84 -1.02 11.27
C HIS A 102 -9.07 -1.88 12.26
N LEU A 103 -9.38 -1.72 13.55
CA LEU A 103 -8.91 -2.56 14.62
C LEU A 103 -10.07 -3.34 15.22
N PHE A 104 -9.80 -4.61 15.56
CA PHE A 104 -10.76 -5.44 16.28
C PHE A 104 -10.81 -5.03 17.76
N SER A 105 -11.94 -5.23 18.39
CA SER A 105 -12.13 -5.02 19.84
C SER A 105 -11.38 -6.08 20.64
N SER A 106 -10.06 -6.00 20.62
CA SER A 106 -9.13 -6.99 21.14
C SER A 106 -7.83 -6.32 21.62
N SER A 107 -6.83 -7.11 22.04
CA SER A 107 -5.52 -6.54 22.42
C SER A 107 -4.74 -5.98 21.22
N ILE A 108 -3.75 -5.13 21.50
CA ILE A 108 -2.79 -4.66 20.47
C ILE A 108 -2.08 -5.86 19.84
N MET A 109 -1.64 -6.83 20.64
CA MET A 109 -1.01 -8.06 20.14
C MET A 109 -1.89 -8.80 19.15
N GLU A 110 -3.14 -9.10 19.52
CA GLU A 110 -4.10 -9.82 18.66
C GLU A 110 -4.42 -9.03 17.39
N ASN A 111 -4.48 -7.70 17.48
CA ASN A 111 -4.62 -6.83 16.32
C ASN A 111 -3.42 -6.88 15.40
N ILE A 112 -2.21 -6.98 15.89
CA ILE A 112 -0.99 -7.06 15.09
C ILE A 112 -0.92 -8.42 14.37
N ILE A 113 -1.09 -9.51 15.09
CA ILE A 113 -0.96 -10.86 14.51
C ILE A 113 -2.20 -11.31 13.73
N LEU A 114 -3.32 -10.58 13.82
CA LEU A 114 -4.61 -10.94 13.21
C LEU A 114 -5.04 -12.37 13.57
N PHE A 115 -4.85 -12.73 14.84
CA PHE A 115 -5.15 -14.05 15.42
C PHE A 115 -4.33 -15.22 14.83
N ASP A 116 -3.27 -14.94 14.04
CA ASP A 116 -2.34 -15.97 13.56
C ASP A 116 -1.42 -16.45 14.69
N LYS A 117 -1.72 -17.61 15.23
CA LYS A 117 -0.97 -18.22 16.35
C LYS A 117 0.46 -18.68 16.00
N ASN A 118 0.81 -18.69 14.72
CA ASN A 118 2.17 -19.04 14.29
C ASN A 118 3.15 -17.87 14.50
N ILE A 119 2.65 -16.64 14.63
CA ILE A 119 3.47 -15.45 14.89
C ILE A 119 3.74 -15.37 16.39
N LYS A 120 5.01 -15.58 16.77
CA LYS A 120 5.44 -15.52 18.17
C LYS A 120 5.56 -14.07 18.65
N GLU A 121 5.25 -13.83 19.91
CA GLU A 121 5.33 -12.51 20.54
C GLU A 121 6.72 -11.87 20.38
N ASN A 122 7.79 -12.64 20.58
CA ASN A 122 9.15 -12.14 20.40
C ASN A 122 9.40 -11.59 18.99
N ASN A 123 8.80 -12.17 17.94
CA ASN A 123 8.92 -11.68 16.58
C ASN A 123 8.18 -10.34 16.41
N VAL A 124 7.02 -10.19 17.07
CA VAL A 124 6.26 -8.94 17.07
C VAL A 124 7.06 -7.83 17.75
N VAL A 125 7.62 -8.10 18.94
CA VAL A 125 8.43 -7.13 19.70
C VAL A 125 9.69 -6.74 18.93
N SER A 126 10.38 -7.69 18.31
CA SER A 126 11.56 -7.42 17.48
C SER A 126 11.21 -6.53 16.29
N ALA A 127 10.14 -6.87 15.55
CA ALA A 127 9.66 -6.09 14.42
C ALA A 127 9.24 -4.67 14.85
N ALA A 128 8.55 -4.52 15.98
CA ALA A 128 8.15 -3.22 16.52
C ALA A 128 9.35 -2.32 16.84
N LYS A 129 10.42 -2.89 17.40
CA LYS A 129 11.68 -2.19 17.66
C LYS A 129 12.35 -1.77 16.36
N GLU A 130 12.38 -2.66 15.38
CA GLU A 130 13.05 -2.43 14.10
C GLU A 130 12.41 -1.29 13.30
N ILE A 131 11.07 -1.17 13.30
CA ILE A 131 10.37 -0.07 12.63
C ILE A 131 10.11 1.15 13.54
N GLY A 132 10.61 1.13 14.80
CA GLY A 132 10.58 2.29 15.70
C GLY A 132 9.24 2.57 16.38
N ILE A 133 8.34 1.58 16.50
CA ILE A 133 7.03 1.77 17.14
C ILE A 133 6.88 1.07 18.51
N HIS A 134 7.95 0.40 18.96
CA HIS A 134 7.94 -0.32 20.24
C HIS A 134 7.63 0.59 21.40
N ASP A 135 8.30 1.74 21.50
CA ASP A 135 8.16 2.67 22.61
C ASP A 135 6.75 3.27 22.69
N PHE A 136 6.13 3.53 21.54
CA PHE A 136 4.72 3.90 21.49
C PHE A 136 3.83 2.81 22.11
N ILE A 137 4.03 1.53 21.76
CA ILE A 137 3.22 0.44 22.33
C ILE A 137 3.49 0.30 23.83
N MET A 138 4.74 0.47 24.27
CA MET A 138 5.12 0.42 25.69
C MET A 138 4.56 1.59 26.51
N SER A 139 4.21 2.71 25.87
CA SER A 139 3.54 3.83 26.54
C SER A 139 2.05 3.61 26.81
N LEU A 140 1.44 2.59 26.18
CA LEU A 140 0.03 2.25 26.39
C LEU A 140 -0.15 1.50 27.72
N PRO A 141 -1.30 1.66 28.42
CA PRO A 141 -1.63 0.84 29.58
C PRO A 141 -1.58 -0.65 29.22
N ASN A 142 -0.89 -1.47 30.02
CA ASN A 142 -0.69 -2.91 29.75
C ASN A 142 0.04 -3.22 28.40
N ASN A 143 0.69 -2.25 27.77
CA ASN A 143 1.57 -2.41 26.59
C ASN A 143 0.88 -3.18 25.45
N TYR A 144 1.47 -4.29 24.98
CA TYR A 144 0.91 -5.15 23.92
C TYR A 144 -0.45 -5.79 24.29
N ASN A 145 -0.76 -5.89 25.56
CA ASN A 145 -2.03 -6.41 26.07
C ASN A 145 -3.11 -5.32 26.22
N TYR A 146 -2.80 -4.06 25.87
CA TYR A 146 -3.79 -2.99 25.85
C TYR A 146 -4.96 -3.35 24.95
N ARG A 147 -6.17 -3.36 25.50
CA ARG A 147 -7.40 -3.65 24.73
C ARG A 147 -7.92 -2.39 24.08
N VAL A 148 -7.98 -2.40 22.77
CA VAL A 148 -8.60 -1.31 22.01
C VAL A 148 -10.11 -1.46 22.03
N GLY A 149 -10.80 -0.34 22.14
CA GLY A 149 -12.26 -0.30 22.03
C GLY A 149 -12.74 -0.62 20.62
N GLU A 150 -14.06 -0.60 20.45
CA GLU A 150 -14.70 -0.86 19.16
C GLU A 150 -14.08 0.02 18.07
N ARG A 151 -13.69 -0.57 16.94
CA ARG A 151 -12.99 0.10 15.82
C ARG A 151 -11.72 0.86 16.20
N GLY A 152 -11.12 0.58 17.37
CA GLY A 152 -9.91 1.27 17.82
C GLY A 152 -10.13 2.70 18.30
N ILE A 153 -11.34 3.05 18.75
CA ILE A 153 -11.73 4.43 19.15
C ILE A 153 -10.84 5.02 20.27
N THR A 154 -10.15 4.17 21.03
CA THR A 154 -9.24 4.59 22.10
C THR A 154 -7.86 5.03 21.59
N LEU A 155 -7.57 4.85 20.31
CA LEU A 155 -6.32 5.23 19.67
C LEU A 155 -6.55 6.36 18.66
N SER A 156 -5.58 7.27 18.52
CA SER A 156 -5.61 8.27 17.45
C SER A 156 -5.49 7.61 16.07
N THR A 157 -5.81 8.34 15.01
CA THR A 157 -5.66 7.85 13.62
C THR A 157 -4.22 7.45 13.33
N GLY A 158 -3.24 8.24 13.74
CA GLY A 158 -1.82 7.93 13.57
C GLY A 158 -1.41 6.67 14.32
N GLN A 159 -1.85 6.52 15.57
CA GLN A 159 -1.59 5.32 16.38
C GLN A 159 -2.17 4.05 15.75
N ARG A 160 -3.37 4.12 15.16
CA ARG A 160 -3.95 3.00 14.40
C ARG A 160 -3.12 2.66 13.15
N GLN A 161 -2.60 3.68 12.46
CA GLN A 161 -1.71 3.47 11.31
C GLN A 161 -0.40 2.78 11.70
N LEU A 162 0.21 3.14 12.85
CA LEU A 162 1.40 2.45 13.36
C LEU A 162 1.16 0.95 13.55
N ILE A 163 0.00 0.57 14.10
CA ILE A 163 -0.38 -0.84 14.24
C ILE A 163 -0.52 -1.52 12.86
N SER A 164 -1.12 -0.83 11.90
CA SER A 164 -1.24 -1.34 10.53
C SER A 164 0.13 -1.54 9.86
N PHE A 165 1.08 -0.62 10.08
CA PHE A 165 2.44 -0.76 9.58
C PHE A 165 3.13 -2.01 10.13
N LEU A 166 2.97 -2.29 11.44
CA LEU A 166 3.54 -3.49 12.05
C LEU A 166 2.91 -4.78 11.51
N ARG A 167 1.59 -4.79 11.27
CA ARG A 167 0.91 -5.90 10.58
C ARG A 167 1.55 -6.22 9.23
N VAL A 168 1.79 -5.17 8.44
CA VAL A 168 2.36 -5.31 7.09
C VAL A 168 3.83 -5.71 7.16
N TYR A 169 4.59 -5.14 8.09
CA TYR A 169 6.01 -5.46 8.26
C TYR A 169 6.23 -6.94 8.56
N LEU A 170 5.45 -7.51 9.46
CA LEU A 170 5.50 -8.94 9.82
C LEU A 170 5.17 -9.87 8.65
N ARG A 171 4.32 -9.44 7.72
CA ARG A 171 3.98 -10.23 6.52
C ARG A 171 5.06 -10.21 5.46
N ASN A 172 5.99 -9.27 5.54
CA ASN A 172 7.12 -9.08 4.62
C ASN A 172 6.75 -9.15 3.12
N PRO A 173 5.79 -8.33 2.66
CA PRO A 173 5.40 -8.30 1.25
C PRO A 173 6.55 -7.78 0.37
N LYS A 174 6.52 -8.10 -0.92
CA LYS A 174 7.45 -7.54 -1.92
C LYS A 174 6.93 -6.26 -2.56
N ILE A 175 5.63 -6.12 -2.62
CA ILE A 175 4.94 -4.94 -3.16
C ILE A 175 4.13 -4.32 -2.03
N LEU A 176 4.41 -3.06 -1.73
CA LEU A 176 3.76 -2.27 -0.71
C LEU A 176 2.90 -1.19 -1.35
N ILE A 177 1.67 -1.05 -0.89
CA ILE A 177 0.77 0.01 -1.31
C ILE A 177 0.41 0.84 -0.08
N LEU A 178 0.65 2.15 -0.17
CA LEU A 178 0.34 3.10 0.89
C LEU A 178 -0.70 4.10 0.38
N ASP A 179 -1.87 4.11 1.02
CA ASP A 179 -2.88 5.15 0.78
C ASP A 179 -2.71 6.22 1.86
N GLU A 180 -2.03 7.32 1.48
CA GLU A 180 -1.62 8.36 2.41
C GLU A 180 -2.71 9.44 2.49
N ALA A 181 -3.54 9.37 3.52
CA ALA A 181 -4.40 10.47 3.87
C ALA A 181 -4.33 10.72 5.39
N THR A 182 -3.48 11.65 5.77
CA THR A 182 -3.28 12.03 7.16
C THR A 182 -3.54 13.52 7.34
N SER A 183 -4.81 13.88 7.37
CA SER A 183 -5.23 15.15 7.95
C SER A 183 -5.36 14.96 9.47
N SER A 184 -4.71 15.80 10.26
CA SER A 184 -4.88 15.91 11.73
C SER A 184 -4.15 14.83 12.56
N ILE A 185 -2.87 14.59 12.30
CA ILE A 185 -1.97 13.85 13.20
C ILE A 185 -1.07 14.86 13.90
N ASP A 186 -0.82 14.64 15.20
CA ASP A 186 0.14 15.44 15.95
C ASP A 186 1.57 15.24 15.39
N SER A 187 2.42 16.25 15.53
CA SER A 187 3.76 16.28 14.93
C SER A 187 4.65 15.12 15.41
N HIS A 188 4.54 14.71 16.66
CA HIS A 188 5.36 13.63 17.20
C HIS A 188 4.96 12.27 16.61
N THR A 189 3.67 11.97 16.57
CA THR A 189 3.16 10.73 15.92
C THR A 189 3.47 10.75 14.42
N GLU A 190 3.45 11.93 13.78
CA GLU A 190 3.81 12.08 12.37
C GLU A 190 5.27 11.70 12.09
N GLU A 191 6.21 12.12 12.91
CA GLU A 191 7.64 11.76 12.80
C GLU A 191 7.83 10.24 12.91
N ILE A 192 7.18 9.61 13.89
CA ILE A 192 7.23 8.15 14.06
C ILE A 192 6.65 7.43 12.83
N LEU A 193 5.50 7.90 12.33
CA LEU A 193 4.86 7.34 11.12
C LEU A 193 5.77 7.45 9.90
N GLN A 194 6.40 8.61 9.70
CA GLN A 194 7.29 8.82 8.57
C GLN A 194 8.53 7.92 8.64
N ALA A 195 9.13 7.78 9.82
CA ALA A 195 10.25 6.88 10.05
C ALA A 195 9.85 5.40 9.80
N ALA A 196 8.72 4.96 10.35
CA ALA A 196 8.19 3.62 10.16
C ALA A 196 7.85 3.35 8.69
N MET A 197 7.26 4.33 7.97
CA MET A 197 6.95 4.22 6.55
C MET A 197 8.23 4.06 5.70
N ASN A 198 9.25 4.84 5.99
CA ASN A 198 10.55 4.73 5.30
C ASN A 198 11.15 3.34 5.50
N LYS A 199 11.17 2.87 6.75
CA LYS A 199 11.69 1.53 7.10
C LYS A 199 10.87 0.41 6.44
N LEU A 200 9.54 0.55 6.44
CA LEU A 200 8.64 -0.39 5.78
C LEU A 200 8.87 -0.46 4.26
N SER A 201 9.25 0.65 3.63
CA SER A 201 9.48 0.74 2.18
C SER A 201 10.85 0.21 1.74
N GLU A 202 11.81 0.05 2.67
CA GLU A 202 13.17 -0.41 2.33
C GLU A 202 13.16 -1.78 1.62
N GLY A 203 13.77 -1.83 0.43
CA GLY A 203 13.88 -3.05 -0.37
C GLY A 203 12.56 -3.59 -0.95
N ARG A 204 11.47 -2.82 -0.87
CA ARG A 204 10.15 -3.18 -1.41
C ARG A 204 9.74 -2.23 -2.53
N THR A 205 9.09 -2.77 -3.53
CA THR A 205 8.42 -1.94 -4.54
C THR A 205 7.23 -1.26 -3.89
N THR A 206 7.22 0.07 -3.88
CA THR A 206 6.22 0.82 -3.12
C THR A 206 5.42 1.73 -4.04
N ILE A 207 4.09 1.59 -4.00
CA ILE A 207 3.13 2.47 -4.68
C ILE A 207 2.45 3.32 -3.62
N ILE A 208 2.53 4.65 -3.74
CA ILE A 208 1.99 5.58 -2.76
C ILE A 208 0.94 6.47 -3.42
N ILE A 209 -0.29 6.45 -2.92
CA ILE A 209 -1.24 7.53 -3.22
C ILE A 209 -0.83 8.71 -2.37
N ALA A 210 -0.08 9.63 -2.97
CA ALA A 210 0.58 10.69 -2.23
C ALA A 210 -0.34 11.91 -2.09
N HIS A 211 -0.50 12.35 -0.84
CA HIS A 211 -1.18 13.58 -0.46
C HIS A 211 -0.22 14.61 0.16
N ARG A 212 1.02 14.20 0.44
CA ARG A 212 2.06 15.04 1.03
C ARG A 212 3.17 15.34 0.03
N LEU A 213 3.58 16.59 -0.02
CA LEU A 213 4.66 17.02 -0.92
C LEU A 213 5.99 16.31 -0.62
N SER A 214 6.31 16.08 0.66
CA SER A 214 7.52 15.36 1.08
C SER A 214 7.59 13.95 0.52
N THR A 215 6.47 13.23 0.51
CA THR A 215 6.37 11.87 -0.05
C THR A 215 6.57 11.88 -1.56
N ILE A 216 5.98 12.87 -2.24
CA ILE A 216 6.10 13.01 -3.70
C ILE A 216 7.55 13.28 -4.10
N ILE A 217 8.21 14.25 -3.42
CA ILE A 217 9.60 14.65 -3.73
C ILE A 217 10.58 13.48 -3.54
N ASN A 218 10.37 12.65 -2.52
CA ASN A 218 11.24 11.53 -2.16
C ASN A 218 10.92 10.22 -2.93
N SER A 219 10.03 10.26 -3.92
CA SER A 219 9.71 9.10 -4.75
C SER A 219 10.66 9.00 -5.96
N ASP A 220 11.03 7.78 -6.35
CA ASP A 220 11.88 7.53 -7.52
C ASP A 220 11.17 7.90 -8.83
N LYS A 221 9.84 7.78 -8.84
CA LYS A 221 8.99 8.11 -9.99
C LYS A 221 7.66 8.68 -9.51
N ILE A 222 7.14 9.62 -10.29
CA ILE A 222 5.83 10.24 -10.06
C ILE A 222 4.99 10.00 -11.31
N LEU A 223 3.74 9.59 -11.12
CA LEU A 223 2.73 9.56 -12.16
C LEU A 223 1.64 10.58 -11.84
N LEU A 224 1.52 11.59 -12.67
CA LEU A 224 0.39 12.51 -12.64
C LEU A 224 -0.76 11.91 -13.45
N LEU A 225 -1.85 11.60 -12.77
CA LEU A 225 -3.04 11.00 -13.36
C LEU A 225 -4.13 12.05 -13.58
N GLU A 226 -4.70 12.05 -14.78
CA GLU A 226 -5.88 12.85 -15.11
C GLU A 226 -6.84 12.04 -15.97
N ASN A 227 -8.13 12.01 -15.59
CA ASN A 227 -9.20 11.36 -16.36
C ASN A 227 -8.91 9.89 -16.76
N GLY A 228 -8.23 9.14 -15.89
CA GLY A 228 -7.90 7.72 -16.10
C GLY A 228 -6.73 7.45 -17.04
N LYS A 229 -5.89 8.46 -17.30
CA LYS A 229 -4.66 8.36 -18.11
C LYS A 229 -3.47 8.91 -17.34
N VAL A 230 -2.27 8.45 -17.70
CA VAL A 230 -1.02 9.11 -17.30
C VAL A 230 -0.90 10.38 -18.12
N LEU A 231 -0.86 11.52 -17.46
CA LEU A 231 -0.66 12.82 -18.10
C LEU A 231 0.83 13.15 -18.19
N GLU A 232 1.55 12.97 -17.09
CA GLU A 232 2.98 13.22 -16.97
C GLU A 232 3.61 12.14 -16.10
N GLU A 233 4.85 11.76 -16.41
CA GLU A 233 5.63 10.85 -15.59
C GLU A 233 7.09 11.27 -15.55
N GLY A 234 7.74 11.05 -14.43
CA GLY A 234 9.16 11.39 -14.21
C GLY A 234 9.48 11.55 -12.73
N THR A 235 10.70 11.97 -12.43
CA THR A 235 11.12 12.42 -11.11
C THR A 235 10.58 13.83 -10.83
N HIS A 236 10.57 14.24 -9.56
CA HIS A 236 10.20 15.62 -9.18
C HIS A 236 10.97 16.68 -9.97
N SER A 237 12.29 16.50 -10.09
CA SER A 237 13.15 17.48 -10.82
C SER A 237 12.88 17.53 -12.32
N GLU A 238 12.53 16.40 -12.93
CA GLU A 238 12.17 16.35 -14.37
C GLU A 238 10.85 17.02 -14.62
N LEU A 239 9.83 16.72 -13.81
CA LEU A 239 8.49 17.28 -13.97
C LEU A 239 8.47 18.80 -13.76
N LEU A 240 9.25 19.34 -12.83
CA LEU A 240 9.38 20.78 -12.65
C LEU A 240 10.02 21.47 -13.88
N LYS A 241 10.94 20.82 -14.60
CA LYS A 241 11.56 21.35 -15.82
C LYS A 241 10.59 21.40 -16.99
N ILE A 242 9.67 20.42 -17.09
CA ILE A 242 8.67 20.35 -18.15
C ILE A 242 7.69 21.53 -18.06
N LYS A 243 7.48 22.12 -16.86
CA LYS A 243 6.51 23.19 -16.58
C LYS A 243 5.09 22.83 -17.07
N GLY A 244 4.72 21.57 -16.90
CA GLY A 244 3.42 21.02 -17.26
C GLY A 244 2.32 21.32 -16.22
N LYS A 245 1.49 20.31 -15.93
CA LYS A 245 0.42 20.41 -14.92
C LYS A 245 0.84 19.95 -13.51
N TYR A 246 2.00 19.28 -13.40
CA TYR A 246 2.59 18.86 -12.12
C TYR A 246 3.05 20.08 -11.27
#